data_29382f43665b79c7f8dd225e56084652
#
_entry.id   29382f43665b79c7f8dd225e56084652
#
_cell.length_a   1.000
_cell.length_b   1.000
_cell.length_c   1.000
_cell.angle_alpha   90.00
_cell.angle_beta   90.00
_cell.angle_gamma   90.00
#
_symmetry.space_group_name_H-M   'P 1'
#
loop_
_entity.id
_entity.type
_entity.pdbx_description
1 polymer ?
#
loop_
_entity_poly.entity_id
_entity_poly.type
_entity_poly.pdbx_seq_one_letter_code
_entity_poly.pdbx_strand_id
1 'polypeptide(L)'
;MNAQEIETSVREGTPIVIVIYNDCSYGALRVFQKAHYGGRFLGSHFGQTDHVKLAEAYGARGERIEQPGDLVGALERAAAADVTTVIDVMIDGWEPHYREDEFAAFHKF
;
A
#
# COMPACT_ATOMS: atom_id res chain seq x y z
N MET A 1 0.96 -2.93 -8.45
CA MET A 1 1.32 -2.79 -9.80
C MET A 1 2.47 -3.69 -10.09
N ASN A 2 3.38 -4.09 -10.15
CA ASN A 2 4.36 -5.13 -10.45
C ASN A 2 4.44 -6.23 -9.36
N ALA A 3 3.31 -6.71 -8.89
CA ALA A 3 3.26 -7.71 -7.82
C ALA A 3 3.96 -9.04 -8.21
N GLN A 4 4.06 -9.34 -9.51
CA GLN A 4 4.77 -10.52 -10.02
C GLN A 4 6.26 -10.52 -9.66
N GLU A 5 6.86 -9.36 -9.38
CA GLU A 5 8.28 -9.28 -8.95
C GLU A 5 8.53 -9.86 -7.56
N ILE A 6 7.47 -10.12 -6.79
CA ILE A 6 7.55 -10.89 -5.54
C ILE A 6 8.07 -12.29 -5.83
N GLU A 7 7.54 -12.94 -6.88
CA GLU A 7 8.02 -14.26 -7.33
C GLU A 7 9.50 -14.20 -7.74
N THR A 8 9.89 -13.18 -8.50
CA THR A 8 11.28 -12.99 -8.92
C THR A 8 12.20 -12.91 -7.71
N SER A 9 11.84 -12.11 -6.71
CA SER A 9 12.62 -11.98 -5.46
C SER A 9 12.76 -13.31 -4.71
N VAL A 10 11.67 -14.08 -4.62
CA VAL A 10 11.68 -15.39 -3.98
C VAL A 10 12.56 -16.38 -4.76
N ARG A 11 12.36 -16.46 -6.08
CA ARG A 11 13.09 -17.37 -6.97
C ARG A 11 14.60 -17.09 -7.00
N GLU A 12 14.99 -15.81 -7.00
CA GLU A 12 16.41 -15.40 -7.00
C GLU A 12 17.05 -15.42 -5.60
N GLY A 13 16.29 -15.76 -4.55
CA GLY A 13 16.79 -15.76 -3.17
C GLY A 13 17.27 -14.39 -2.70
N THR A 14 16.61 -13.32 -3.15
CA THR A 14 16.93 -11.93 -2.79
C THR A 14 15.79 -11.38 -1.92
N PRO A 15 15.81 -11.58 -0.60
CA PRO A 15 14.74 -11.15 0.28
C PRO A 15 14.58 -9.62 0.29
N ILE A 16 13.36 -9.15 0.13
CA ILE A 16 12.98 -7.74 0.26
C ILE A 16 11.79 -7.58 1.19
N VAL A 17 11.66 -6.40 1.77
CA VAL A 17 10.49 -6.03 2.57
C VAL A 17 9.65 -5.04 1.77
N ILE A 18 8.40 -5.40 1.52
CA ILE A 18 7.42 -4.58 0.80
C ILE A 18 6.37 -4.13 1.79
N VAL A 19 6.23 -2.81 1.97
CA VAL A 19 5.19 -2.23 2.82
C VAL A 19 4.12 -1.61 1.92
N ILE A 20 2.89 -2.06 2.08
CA ILE A 20 1.72 -1.56 1.35
C ILE A 20 0.88 -0.71 2.33
N TYR A 21 0.74 0.58 2.06
CA TYR A 21 -0.24 1.43 2.72
C TYR A 21 -1.58 1.25 2.02
N ASN A 22 -2.48 0.50 2.67
CA ASN A 22 -3.70 0.00 2.05
C ASN A 22 -4.94 0.72 2.60
N ASP A 23 -5.48 1.62 1.81
CA ASP A 23 -6.76 2.31 2.05
C ASP A 23 -7.90 1.77 1.15
N CYS A 24 -7.69 0.64 0.47
CA CYS A 24 -8.61 0.05 -0.50
C CYS A 24 -9.05 1.02 -1.60
N SER A 25 -8.20 1.99 -1.92
CA SER A 25 -8.52 3.00 -2.94
C SER A 25 -7.28 3.54 -3.66
N TYR A 26 -7.52 4.26 -4.74
CA TYR A 26 -6.52 5.15 -5.34
C TYR A 26 -6.60 6.51 -4.64
N GLY A 27 -5.96 6.64 -3.46
CA GLY A 27 -6.06 7.80 -2.60
C GLY A 27 -5.79 9.12 -3.30
N ALA A 28 -4.71 9.21 -4.09
CA ALA A 28 -4.37 10.40 -4.88
C ALA A 28 -5.48 10.78 -5.87
N LEU A 29 -6.11 9.80 -6.54
CA LEU A 29 -7.24 10.06 -7.44
C LEU A 29 -8.47 10.58 -6.66
N ARG A 30 -8.72 10.06 -5.47
CA ARG A 30 -9.82 10.52 -4.61
C ARG A 30 -9.63 11.98 -4.20
N VAL A 31 -8.42 12.34 -3.77
CA VAL A 31 -8.09 13.74 -3.43
C VAL A 31 -8.33 14.65 -4.63
N PHE A 32 -7.84 14.25 -5.81
CA PHE A 32 -8.04 15.01 -7.04
C PHE A 32 -9.52 15.15 -7.43
N GLN A 33 -10.29 14.05 -7.35
CA GLN A 33 -11.72 14.07 -7.65
C GLN A 33 -12.49 14.93 -6.64
N LYS A 34 -12.10 14.94 -5.36
CA LYS A 34 -12.68 15.83 -4.36
C LYS A 34 -12.42 17.29 -4.70
N ALA A 35 -11.17 17.65 -5.01
CA ALA A 35 -10.78 19.03 -5.25
C ALA A 35 -11.36 19.62 -6.54
N HIS A 36 -11.42 18.83 -7.63
CA HIS A 36 -11.76 19.37 -8.96
C HIS A 36 -13.12 18.97 -9.49
N TYR A 37 -13.72 17.92 -8.93
CA TYR A 37 -14.98 17.36 -9.43
C TYR A 37 -16.09 17.33 -8.37
N GLY A 38 -15.97 18.17 -7.33
CA GLY A 38 -16.98 18.29 -6.28
C GLY A 38 -17.26 16.99 -5.53
N GLY A 39 -16.23 16.15 -5.36
CA GLY A 39 -16.36 14.88 -4.65
C GLY A 39 -17.10 13.78 -5.42
N ARG A 40 -17.23 13.91 -6.73
CA ARG A 40 -17.77 12.84 -7.59
C ARG A 40 -16.72 11.80 -7.82
N PHE A 41 -16.75 10.73 -7.01
CA PHE A 41 -15.80 9.63 -7.06
C PHE A 41 -16.19 8.60 -8.11
N LEU A 42 -15.27 8.28 -9.02
CA LEU A 42 -15.46 7.27 -10.06
C LEU A 42 -14.17 6.46 -10.23
N GLY A 43 -14.29 5.13 -10.15
CA GLY A 43 -13.18 4.21 -10.40
C GLY A 43 -12.01 4.34 -9.43
N SER A 44 -12.18 5.03 -8.29
CA SER A 44 -11.13 5.26 -7.30
C SER A 44 -11.20 4.34 -6.07
N HIS A 45 -12.29 3.58 -5.93
CA HIS A 45 -12.43 2.53 -4.92
C HIS A 45 -12.31 1.16 -5.56
N PHE A 46 -11.67 0.24 -4.85
CA PHE A 46 -11.63 -1.17 -5.24
C PHE A 46 -11.88 -2.07 -4.02
N GLY A 47 -12.19 -3.34 -4.26
CA GLY A 47 -12.44 -4.30 -3.21
C GLY A 47 -11.19 -4.57 -2.37
N GLN A 48 -11.40 -5.17 -1.20
CA GLN A 48 -10.29 -5.60 -0.35
C GLN A 48 -9.51 -6.73 -1.03
N THR A 49 -8.37 -6.39 -1.61
CA THR A 49 -7.40 -7.39 -2.04
C THR A 49 -6.68 -7.95 -0.80
N ASP A 50 -6.63 -9.25 -0.70
CA ASP A 50 -5.86 -9.92 0.35
C ASP A 50 -4.39 -10.01 -0.08
N HIS A 51 -3.60 -9.00 0.29
CA HIS A 51 -2.19 -8.92 -0.07
C HIS A 51 -1.34 -9.96 0.66
N VAL A 52 -1.80 -10.46 1.81
CA VAL A 52 -1.13 -11.55 2.53
C VAL A 52 -1.21 -12.82 1.71
N LYS A 53 -2.42 -13.22 1.29
CA LYS A 53 -2.60 -14.40 0.43
C LYS A 53 -1.91 -14.26 -0.92
N LEU A 54 -1.89 -13.04 -1.47
CA LEU A 54 -1.17 -12.77 -2.71
C LEU A 54 0.34 -13.01 -2.55
N ALA A 55 0.94 -12.54 -1.44
CA ALA A 55 2.34 -12.78 -1.11
C ALA A 55 2.63 -14.28 -0.95
N GLU A 56 1.78 -14.98 -0.21
CA GLU A 56 1.89 -16.43 0.01
C GLU A 56 1.78 -17.23 -1.30
N ALA A 57 0.91 -16.82 -2.22
CA ALA A 57 0.78 -17.43 -3.54
C ALA A 57 2.06 -17.32 -4.38
N TYR A 58 2.90 -16.31 -4.14
CA TYR A 58 4.22 -16.13 -4.74
C TYR A 58 5.36 -16.78 -3.92
N GLY A 59 5.06 -17.46 -2.82
CA GLY A 59 6.06 -18.08 -1.94
C GLY A 59 6.72 -17.13 -0.96
N ALA A 60 6.22 -15.90 -0.82
CA ALA A 60 6.68 -14.91 0.16
C ALA A 60 5.90 -15.03 1.48
N ARG A 61 6.35 -14.32 2.53
CA ARG A 61 5.56 -14.11 3.74
C ARG A 61 4.63 -12.91 3.56
N GLY A 62 3.45 -12.98 4.19
CA GLY A 62 2.52 -11.87 4.31
C GLY A 62 2.17 -11.61 5.77
N GLU A 63 2.04 -10.33 6.15
CA GLU A 63 1.56 -9.91 7.46
C GLU A 63 0.65 -8.69 7.31
N ARG A 64 -0.52 -8.70 7.95
CA ARG A 64 -1.45 -7.56 7.98
C ARG A 64 -1.33 -6.83 9.30
N ILE A 65 -1.26 -5.49 9.21
CA ILE A 65 -1.17 -4.58 10.35
C ILE A 65 -2.42 -3.70 10.36
N GLU A 66 -3.15 -3.72 11.46
CA GLU A 66 -4.35 -2.90 11.67
C GLU A 66 -4.14 -1.81 12.73
N GLN A 67 -3.08 -1.96 13.55
CA GLN A 67 -2.74 -1.00 14.58
C GLN A 67 -1.35 -0.40 14.32
N PRO A 68 -1.19 0.93 14.36
CA PRO A 68 0.10 1.58 14.06
C PRO A 68 1.25 1.09 14.95
N GLY A 69 0.95 0.73 16.22
CA GLY A 69 1.95 0.24 17.16
C GLY A 69 2.60 -1.10 16.78
N ASP A 70 1.96 -1.87 15.90
CA ASP A 70 2.46 -3.20 15.50
C ASP A 70 3.47 -3.14 14.34
N LEU A 71 3.59 -1.98 13.68
CA LEU A 71 4.40 -1.84 12.47
C LEU A 71 5.89 -2.08 12.74
N VAL A 72 6.41 -1.56 13.85
CA VAL A 72 7.84 -1.73 14.19
C VAL A 72 8.18 -3.21 14.38
N GLY A 73 7.36 -3.93 15.14
CA GLY A 73 7.56 -5.36 15.34
C GLY A 73 7.43 -6.18 14.04
N ALA A 74 6.52 -5.77 13.14
CA ALA A 74 6.40 -6.40 11.83
C ALA A 74 7.64 -6.19 10.96
N LEU A 75 8.19 -4.97 10.95
CA LEU A 75 9.42 -4.65 10.22
C LEU A 75 10.62 -5.43 10.76
N GLU A 76 10.75 -5.56 12.09
CA GLU A 76 11.80 -6.36 12.72
C GLU A 76 11.70 -7.83 12.33
N ARG A 77 10.51 -8.41 12.37
CA ARG A 77 10.26 -9.79 11.91
C ARG A 77 10.57 -9.98 10.43
N ALA A 78 10.18 -9.02 9.60
CA ALA A 78 10.45 -9.05 8.17
C ALA A 78 11.95 -8.95 7.86
N ALA A 79 12.66 -8.08 8.56
CA ALA A 79 14.11 -7.91 8.40
C ALA A 79 14.91 -9.15 8.86
N ALA A 80 14.40 -9.88 9.85
CA ALA A 80 15.02 -11.12 10.32
C ALA A 80 14.66 -12.35 9.49
N ALA A 81 13.70 -12.24 8.58
CA ALA A 81 13.28 -13.34 7.72
C ALA A 81 14.19 -13.50 6.51
N ASP A 82 14.60 -14.74 6.20
CA ASP A 82 15.36 -15.07 5.00
C ASP A 82 14.49 -15.24 3.76
N VAL A 83 13.34 -14.55 3.73
CA VAL A 83 12.36 -14.60 2.63
C VAL A 83 11.69 -13.25 2.47
N THR A 84 11.35 -12.92 1.23
CA THR A 84 10.57 -11.72 0.92
C THR A 84 9.31 -11.66 1.76
N THR A 85 9.05 -10.50 2.37
CA THR A 85 7.90 -10.28 3.23
C THR A 85 7.09 -9.08 2.75
N VAL A 86 5.78 -9.27 2.63
CA VAL A 86 4.81 -8.19 2.33
C VAL A 86 4.09 -7.81 3.61
N ILE A 87 4.14 -6.56 4.00
CA ILE A 87 3.41 -6.00 5.14
C ILE A 87 2.27 -5.16 4.59
N ASP A 88 1.03 -5.62 4.80
CA ASP A 88 -0.19 -4.92 4.40
C ASP A 88 -0.70 -4.07 5.56
N VAL A 89 -0.37 -2.77 5.54
CA VAL A 89 -0.74 -1.82 6.59
C VAL A 89 -2.08 -1.18 6.22
N MET A 90 -3.12 -1.51 6.99
CA MET A 90 -4.43 -0.89 6.83
C MET A 90 -4.38 0.54 7.33
N ILE A 91 -4.74 1.48 6.47
CA ILE A 91 -4.79 2.90 6.79
C ILE A 91 -6.19 3.47 6.52
N ASP A 92 -6.55 4.55 7.23
CA ASP A 92 -7.76 5.30 6.93
C ASP A 92 -7.54 6.17 5.69
N GLY A 93 -8.26 5.85 4.62
CA GLY A 93 -8.18 6.58 3.36
C GLY A 93 -8.86 7.97 3.38
N TRP A 94 -9.42 8.39 4.51
CA TRP A 94 -10.06 9.69 4.62
C TRP A 94 -9.11 10.81 5.04
N GLU A 95 -8.02 10.52 5.70
CA GLU A 95 -7.03 11.53 6.01
C GLU A 95 -6.30 11.93 4.71
N PRO A 96 -6.40 13.18 4.25
CA PRO A 96 -5.63 13.61 3.09
C PRO A 96 -4.14 13.57 3.47
N HIS A 97 -3.40 12.67 2.86
CA HIS A 97 -1.93 12.62 3.01
C HIS A 97 -1.25 13.86 2.40
N TYR A 98 -2.03 14.70 1.72
CA TYR A 98 -1.62 15.95 1.10
C TYR A 98 -2.51 17.08 1.57
N ARG A 99 -1.92 18.18 1.95
CA ARG A 99 -2.66 19.41 2.25
C ARG A 99 -3.27 19.96 0.97
N GLU A 100 -4.50 20.45 1.06
CA GLU A 100 -5.23 20.99 -0.13
C GLU A 100 -4.45 22.15 -0.80
N ASP A 101 -3.67 22.90 -0.03
CA ASP A 101 -2.81 23.99 -0.51
C ASP A 101 -1.59 23.49 -1.30
N GLU A 102 -1.10 22.28 -1.02
CA GLU A 102 0.01 21.69 -1.78
C GLU A 102 -0.43 21.27 -3.18
N PHE A 103 -1.67 20.77 -3.35
CA PHE A 103 -2.23 20.46 -4.67
C PHE A 103 -2.50 21.69 -5.52
N ALA A 104 -2.84 22.83 -4.92
CA ALA A 104 -3.03 24.11 -5.63
C ALA A 104 -1.72 24.58 -6.28
N ALA A 105 -0.57 24.19 -5.78
CA ALA A 105 0.74 24.54 -6.35
C ALA A 105 1.04 23.82 -7.68
N PHE A 106 0.43 22.64 -7.92
CA PHE A 106 0.61 21.90 -9.18
C PHE A 106 -0.20 22.46 -10.35
N HIS A 107 -1.11 23.42 -10.12
CA HIS A 107 -1.94 24.05 -11.16
C HIS A 107 -1.31 25.27 -11.84
N LYS A 108 -0.07 25.60 -11.57
CA LYS A 108 0.62 26.74 -12.20
C LYS A 108 1.40 26.36 -13.48
N PHE A 109 1.11 25.18 -14.01
CA PHE A 109 1.72 24.74 -15.28
C PHE A 109 0.66 24.42 -16.31
#